data_2677c894369d551d5bb14d4ae0606031
#
_entry.id   2677c894369d551d5bb14d4ae0606031
#
_cell.length_a   1.000
_cell.length_b   1.000
_cell.length_c   1.000
_cell.angle_alpha   90.00
_cell.angle_beta   90.00
_cell.angle_gamma   90.00
#
_symmetry.space_group_name_H-M   'P 1'
#
loop_
_entity.id
_entity.type
_entity.pdbx_description
1 polymer ?
#
loop_
_entity_poly.entity_id
_entity_poly.type
_entity_poly.pdbx_seq_one_letter_code
_entity_poly.pdbx_strand_id
1 'polypeptide(L)'
;MADALPFEAAYLDEVRRSFRGYKRLADGGLTQLSDQDFYQLPDPVSNCAAQIVKHMAGNLRSRWLDFLTTDGEKPDRNRDQEFVLTPADTRADLMRRWEESFKIVFDNVASLKPEDFAETVTIRGEPHTILQAINRSLMHTAYHVGQILYVGKHLRGAEWTVLSIPKGKSAEFNAMKPEDRKVKLPSRP
;
A
#
# COMPACT_ATOMS: atom_id res chain seq x y z
N MET A 1 -11.48 -28.35 20.61
CA MET A 1 -11.68 -27.46 19.44
C MET A 1 -11.18 -26.10 19.87
N ALA A 2 -10.25 -25.47 19.13
CA ALA A 2 -9.87 -24.11 19.42
C ALA A 2 -11.10 -23.22 19.18
N ASP A 3 -11.46 -22.39 20.16
CA ASP A 3 -12.56 -21.44 20.00
C ASP A 3 -12.25 -20.54 18.79
N ALA A 4 -13.24 -20.41 17.89
CA ALA A 4 -13.10 -19.53 16.75
C ALA A 4 -12.90 -18.09 17.25
N LEU A 5 -11.92 -17.39 16.68
CA LEU A 5 -11.73 -15.98 16.99
C LEU A 5 -13.01 -15.19 16.66
N PRO A 6 -13.37 -14.18 17.47
CA PRO A 6 -14.42 -13.23 17.10
C PRO A 6 -14.16 -12.66 15.70
N PHE A 7 -15.22 -12.37 14.96
CA PHE A 7 -15.14 -11.90 13.58
C PHE A 7 -14.19 -10.68 13.45
N GLU A 8 -14.32 -9.72 14.34
CA GLU A 8 -13.53 -8.48 14.36
C GLU A 8 -12.03 -8.76 14.52
N ALA A 9 -11.68 -9.70 15.41
CA ALA A 9 -10.29 -10.09 15.63
C ALA A 9 -9.71 -10.79 14.39
N ALA A 10 -10.47 -11.72 13.79
CA ALA A 10 -10.07 -12.41 12.57
C ALA A 10 -9.93 -11.43 11.39
N TYR A 11 -10.85 -10.46 11.28
CA TYR A 11 -10.82 -9.42 10.27
C TYR A 11 -9.60 -8.50 10.44
N LEU A 12 -9.28 -8.05 11.66
CA LEU A 12 -8.09 -7.23 11.92
C LEU A 12 -6.79 -7.97 11.58
N ASP A 13 -6.72 -9.27 11.84
CA ASP A 13 -5.56 -10.07 11.43
C ASP A 13 -5.42 -10.13 9.91
N GLU A 14 -6.52 -10.28 9.17
CA GLU A 14 -6.49 -10.24 7.72
C GLU A 14 -6.14 -8.86 7.18
N VAL A 15 -6.65 -7.79 7.78
CA VAL A 15 -6.28 -6.40 7.44
C VAL A 15 -4.76 -6.17 7.58
N ARG A 16 -4.18 -6.59 8.71
CA ARG A 16 -2.72 -6.50 8.94
C ARG A 16 -1.94 -7.27 7.89
N ARG A 17 -2.37 -8.49 7.57
CA ARG A 17 -1.75 -9.35 6.56
C ARG A 17 -1.82 -8.71 5.18
N SER A 18 -2.97 -8.18 4.81
CA SER A 18 -3.21 -7.54 3.53
C SER A 18 -2.35 -6.29 3.34
N PHE A 19 -2.31 -5.35 4.29
CA PHE A 19 -1.44 -4.17 4.20
C PHE A 19 0.04 -4.52 4.13
N ARG A 20 0.50 -5.51 4.93
CA ARG A 20 1.88 -6.02 4.83
C ARG A 20 2.17 -6.63 3.46
N GLY A 21 1.22 -7.37 2.91
CA GLY A 21 1.32 -7.96 1.58
C GLY A 21 1.45 -6.92 0.49
N TYR A 22 0.58 -5.91 0.49
CA TYR A 22 0.61 -4.82 -0.48
C TYR A 22 1.89 -3.97 -0.35
N LYS A 23 2.27 -3.60 0.88
CA LYS A 23 3.54 -2.88 1.09
C LYS A 23 4.73 -3.67 0.54
N ARG A 24 4.83 -4.96 0.87
CA ARG A 24 5.91 -5.83 0.39
C ARG A 24 5.96 -5.89 -1.15
N LEU A 25 4.81 -6.00 -1.81
CA LEU A 25 4.74 -6.03 -3.28
C LEU A 25 5.20 -4.69 -3.87
N ALA A 26 4.72 -3.56 -3.31
CA ALA A 26 5.12 -2.24 -3.76
C ALA A 26 6.62 -2.00 -3.55
N ASP A 27 7.16 -2.31 -2.37
CA ASP A 27 8.59 -2.17 -2.06
C ASP A 27 9.44 -3.00 -3.03
N GLY A 28 9.03 -4.25 -3.29
CA GLY A 28 9.71 -5.12 -4.26
C GLY A 28 9.65 -4.59 -5.70
N GLY A 29 8.56 -3.91 -6.07
CA GLY A 29 8.45 -3.22 -7.35
C GLY A 29 9.33 -1.98 -7.43
N LEU A 30 9.23 -1.11 -6.41
CA LEU A 30 9.99 0.13 -6.34
C LEU A 30 11.52 -0.09 -6.28
N THR A 31 11.95 -1.17 -5.61
CA THR A 31 13.38 -1.54 -5.54
C THR A 31 13.97 -1.87 -6.90
N GLN A 32 13.19 -2.32 -7.86
CA GLN A 32 13.65 -2.66 -9.21
C GLN A 32 13.81 -1.45 -10.13
N LEU A 33 13.26 -0.29 -9.75
CA LEU A 33 13.34 0.93 -10.54
C LEU A 33 14.65 1.67 -10.29
N SER A 34 15.32 2.09 -11.36
CA SER A 34 16.37 3.11 -11.28
C SER A 34 15.78 4.45 -10.82
N ASP A 35 16.62 5.43 -10.49
CA ASP A 35 16.13 6.79 -10.20
C ASP A 35 15.46 7.41 -11.42
N GLN A 36 15.95 7.14 -12.62
CA GLN A 36 15.33 7.58 -13.85
C GLN A 36 13.92 6.96 -13.99
N ASP A 37 13.78 5.64 -13.87
CA ASP A 37 12.50 4.94 -14.00
C ASP A 37 11.48 5.41 -12.94
N PHE A 38 11.96 5.72 -11.73
CA PHE A 38 11.09 6.17 -10.64
C PHE A 38 10.33 7.45 -10.96
N TYR A 39 10.93 8.36 -11.73
CA TYR A 39 10.33 9.62 -12.17
C TYR A 39 9.80 9.59 -13.60
N GLN A 40 10.07 8.53 -14.35
CA GLN A 40 9.66 8.44 -15.75
C GLN A 40 8.15 8.23 -15.88
N LEU A 41 7.48 9.12 -16.60
CA LEU A 41 6.10 8.95 -17.01
C LEU A 41 6.01 7.84 -18.06
N PRO A 42 5.10 6.85 -17.92
CA PRO A 42 4.92 5.83 -18.95
C PRO A 42 4.29 6.43 -20.24
N ASP A 43 3.52 7.49 -20.10
CA ASP A 43 2.91 8.28 -21.17
C ASP A 43 2.52 9.68 -20.63
N PRO A 44 2.08 10.64 -21.49
CA PRO A 44 1.81 12.04 -21.09
C PRO A 44 0.67 12.23 -20.07
N VAL A 45 -0.21 11.22 -19.89
CA VAL A 45 -1.41 11.34 -19.03
C VAL A 45 -1.36 10.44 -17.79
N SER A 46 -0.43 9.49 -17.77
CA SER A 46 -0.29 8.56 -16.65
C SER A 46 0.68 9.08 -15.58
N ASN A 47 0.49 8.61 -14.35
CA ASN A 47 1.39 8.94 -13.26
C ASN A 47 2.64 8.07 -13.27
N CYS A 48 3.81 8.64 -12.96
CA CYS A 48 5.02 7.89 -12.65
C CYS A 48 4.98 7.28 -11.24
N ALA A 49 5.92 6.38 -10.95
CA ALA A 49 6.02 5.75 -9.63
C ALA A 49 6.19 6.77 -8.50
N ALA A 50 6.97 7.82 -8.70
CA ALA A 50 7.19 8.89 -7.71
C ALA A 50 5.87 9.60 -7.33
N GLN A 51 5.04 9.94 -8.32
CA GLN A 51 3.73 10.56 -8.08
C GLN A 51 2.79 9.63 -7.31
N ILE A 52 2.76 8.35 -7.67
CA ILE A 52 1.93 7.35 -6.98
C ILE A 52 2.40 7.18 -5.52
N VAL A 53 3.71 7.10 -5.27
CA VAL A 53 4.28 7.02 -3.92
C VAL A 53 3.93 8.27 -3.10
N LYS A 54 4.09 9.48 -3.67
CA LYS A 54 3.73 10.75 -3.02
C LYS A 54 2.25 10.79 -2.66
N HIS A 55 1.38 10.43 -3.61
CA HIS A 55 -0.05 10.39 -3.40
C HIS A 55 -0.44 9.38 -2.31
N MET A 56 0.12 8.18 -2.38
CA MET A 56 -0.18 7.13 -1.39
C MET A 56 0.28 7.52 0.01
N ALA A 57 1.47 8.10 0.14
CA ALA A 57 1.98 8.56 1.44
C ALA A 57 1.07 9.65 2.05
N GLY A 58 0.65 10.63 1.26
CA GLY A 58 -0.30 11.66 1.68
C GLY A 58 -1.67 11.08 2.04
N ASN A 59 -2.18 10.16 1.23
CA ASN A 59 -3.46 9.50 1.48
C ASN A 59 -3.45 8.67 2.76
N LEU A 60 -2.48 7.77 2.93
CA LEU A 60 -2.41 6.90 4.11
C LEU A 60 -2.24 7.72 5.40
N ARG A 61 -1.33 8.73 5.40
CA ARG A 61 -1.21 9.65 6.53
C ARG A 61 -2.55 10.30 6.84
N SER A 62 -3.21 10.88 5.85
CA SER A 62 -4.48 11.58 6.05
C SER A 62 -5.57 10.67 6.61
N ARG A 63 -5.70 9.44 6.09
CA ARG A 63 -6.76 8.51 6.50
C ARG A 63 -6.52 7.88 7.87
N TRP A 64 -5.25 7.68 8.27
CA TRP A 64 -4.92 6.87 9.43
C TRP A 64 -4.34 7.66 10.61
N LEU A 65 -3.85 8.89 10.41
CA LEU A 65 -3.44 9.73 11.52
C LEU A 65 -4.68 10.08 12.37
N ASP A 66 -4.62 9.79 13.67
CA ASP A 66 -5.73 10.01 14.62
C ASP A 66 -7.05 9.41 14.10
N PHE A 67 -6.99 8.14 13.64
CA PHE A 67 -8.02 7.45 12.86
C PHE A 67 -9.41 7.50 13.49
N LEU A 68 -9.51 7.29 14.82
CA LEU A 68 -10.80 7.25 15.52
C LEU A 68 -11.34 8.63 15.92
N THR A 69 -10.50 9.67 15.91
CA THR A 69 -10.84 10.94 16.59
C THR A 69 -10.91 12.16 15.67
N THR A 70 -10.40 12.06 14.46
CA THR A 70 -10.39 13.19 13.51
C THR A 70 -10.87 12.76 12.13
N ASP A 71 -11.31 13.72 11.32
CA ASP A 71 -11.70 13.43 9.93
C ASP A 71 -10.52 12.83 9.15
N GLY A 72 -10.81 11.79 8.37
CA GLY A 72 -9.84 11.15 7.49
C GLY A 72 -9.34 12.05 6.34
N GLU A 73 -9.92 13.22 6.09
CA GLU A 73 -9.34 14.27 5.25
C GLU A 73 -8.76 15.35 6.14
N LYS A 74 -7.44 15.33 6.33
CA LYS A 74 -6.75 16.29 7.20
C LYS A 74 -6.75 17.69 6.60
N PRO A 75 -6.91 18.77 7.40
CA PRO A 75 -6.97 20.15 6.92
C PRO A 75 -5.71 20.59 6.17
N ASP A 76 -4.55 20.02 6.53
CA ASP A 76 -3.24 20.29 5.92
C ASP A 76 -2.98 19.48 4.65
N ARG A 77 -3.90 18.60 4.24
CA ARG A 77 -3.76 17.80 3.03
C ARG A 77 -4.13 18.61 1.79
N ASN A 78 -3.22 18.66 0.83
CA ASN A 78 -3.52 19.13 -0.52
C ASN A 78 -3.37 17.98 -1.51
N ARG A 79 -4.49 17.32 -1.83
CA ARG A 79 -4.50 16.14 -2.71
C ARG A 79 -3.96 16.42 -4.10
N ASP A 80 -4.25 17.57 -4.66
CA ASP A 80 -3.86 17.88 -6.04
C ASP A 80 -2.34 18.08 -6.15
N GLN A 81 -1.71 18.61 -5.09
CA GLN A 81 -0.27 18.75 -5.00
C GLN A 81 0.46 17.40 -4.79
N GLU A 82 -0.24 16.34 -4.44
CA GLU A 82 0.35 15.00 -4.36
C GLU A 82 0.78 14.46 -5.74
N PHE A 83 0.22 14.99 -6.83
CA PHE A 83 0.56 14.61 -8.21
C PHE A 83 1.53 15.59 -8.89
N VAL A 84 1.92 16.67 -8.23
CA VAL A 84 2.89 17.65 -8.73
C VAL A 84 4.22 17.41 -8.04
N LEU A 85 5.23 16.95 -8.81
CA LEU A 85 6.59 16.76 -8.28
C LEU A 85 7.35 18.08 -8.30
N THR A 86 8.12 18.33 -7.25
CA THR A 86 8.99 19.48 -7.05
C THR A 86 10.43 19.02 -6.82
N PRO A 87 11.43 19.88 -6.90
CA PRO A 87 12.81 19.51 -6.58
C PRO A 87 13.02 18.96 -5.14
N ALA A 88 12.12 19.28 -4.21
CA ALA A 88 12.14 18.73 -2.85
C ALA A 88 11.64 17.27 -2.77
N ASP A 89 10.94 16.78 -3.79
CA ASP A 89 10.41 15.41 -3.83
C ASP A 89 11.51 14.44 -4.31
N THR A 90 12.61 14.38 -3.59
CA THR A 90 13.68 13.41 -3.87
C THR A 90 13.17 11.99 -3.56
N ARG A 91 13.77 10.98 -4.22
CA ARG A 91 13.41 9.58 -3.96
C ARG A 91 13.57 9.22 -2.48
N ALA A 92 14.64 9.68 -1.84
CA ALA A 92 14.88 9.44 -0.42
C ALA A 92 13.76 10.02 0.45
N ASP A 93 13.34 11.28 0.18
CA ASP A 93 12.24 11.91 0.91
C ASP A 93 10.90 11.23 0.66
N LEU A 94 10.57 10.90 -0.59
CA LEU A 94 9.33 10.21 -0.94
C LEU A 94 9.26 8.83 -0.28
N MET A 95 10.36 8.06 -0.28
CA MET A 95 10.41 6.76 0.37
C MET A 95 10.35 6.87 1.90
N ARG A 96 10.94 7.92 2.50
CA ARG A 96 10.78 8.19 3.93
C ARG A 96 9.31 8.43 4.30
N ARG A 97 8.61 9.29 3.55
CA ARG A 97 7.16 9.55 3.75
C ARG A 97 6.31 8.29 3.54
N TRP A 98 6.69 7.46 2.59
CA TRP A 98 6.08 6.15 2.36
C TRP A 98 6.18 5.25 3.59
N GLU A 99 7.39 5.09 4.14
CA GLU A 99 7.60 4.27 5.34
C GLU A 99 6.84 4.82 6.55
N GLU A 100 6.89 6.13 6.77
CA GLU A 100 6.17 6.80 7.87
C GLU A 100 4.65 6.60 7.74
N SER A 101 4.10 6.71 6.53
CA SER A 101 2.66 6.54 6.31
C SER A 101 2.19 5.11 6.57
N PHE A 102 2.95 4.11 6.15
CA PHE A 102 2.64 2.72 6.46
C PHE A 102 2.81 2.40 7.95
N LYS A 103 3.80 3.02 8.61
CA LYS A 103 3.93 2.90 10.06
C LYS A 103 2.67 3.39 10.78
N ILE A 104 2.14 4.55 10.38
CA ILE A 104 0.87 5.07 10.91
C ILE A 104 -0.28 4.06 10.72
N VAL A 105 -0.40 3.45 9.54
CA VAL A 105 -1.41 2.40 9.27
C VAL A 105 -1.23 1.23 10.23
N PHE A 106 -0.02 0.69 10.34
CA PHE A 106 0.24 -0.48 11.17
C PHE A 106 0.02 -0.22 12.65
N ASP A 107 0.43 0.95 13.15
CA ASP A 107 0.22 1.33 14.54
C ASP A 107 -1.29 1.44 14.86
N ASN A 108 -2.06 2.09 13.99
CA ASN A 108 -3.52 2.20 14.17
C ASN A 108 -4.22 0.84 14.10
N VAL A 109 -3.93 0.02 13.07
CA VAL A 109 -4.54 -1.32 12.95
C VAL A 109 -4.15 -2.21 14.15
N ALA A 110 -2.97 -2.03 14.73
CA ALA A 110 -2.55 -2.76 15.92
C ALA A 110 -3.30 -2.31 17.19
N SER A 111 -3.68 -1.04 17.28
CA SER A 111 -4.40 -0.47 18.42
C SER A 111 -5.91 -0.71 18.40
N LEU A 112 -6.50 -1.00 17.22
CA LEU A 112 -7.93 -1.27 17.09
C LEU A 112 -8.34 -2.52 17.86
N LYS A 113 -9.49 -2.40 18.55
CA LYS A 113 -10.11 -3.46 19.35
C LYS A 113 -11.47 -3.83 18.75
N PRO A 114 -12.01 -5.01 19.08
CA PRO A 114 -13.34 -5.40 18.64
C PRO A 114 -14.44 -4.39 18.94
N GLU A 115 -14.37 -3.71 20.10
CA GLU A 115 -15.35 -2.73 20.54
C GLU A 115 -15.40 -1.51 19.62
N ASP A 116 -14.29 -1.11 19.01
CA ASP A 116 -14.21 0.05 18.12
C ASP A 116 -15.08 -0.13 16.87
N PHE A 117 -15.42 -1.37 16.49
CA PHE A 117 -16.27 -1.64 15.31
C PHE A 117 -17.72 -1.17 15.47
N ALA A 118 -18.14 -0.84 16.68
CA ALA A 118 -19.42 -0.18 16.93
C ALA A 118 -19.40 1.32 16.60
N GLU A 119 -18.19 1.90 16.47
CA GLU A 119 -17.99 3.32 16.23
C GLU A 119 -18.03 3.69 14.74
N THR A 120 -18.14 4.98 14.49
CA THR A 120 -18.03 5.57 13.16
C THR A 120 -16.88 6.58 13.12
N VAL A 121 -16.24 6.66 11.97
CA VAL A 121 -15.26 7.71 11.64
C VAL A 121 -15.78 8.57 10.51
N THR A 122 -15.25 9.77 10.36
CA THR A 122 -15.62 10.64 9.25
C THR A 122 -14.53 10.69 8.21
N ILE A 123 -14.93 10.77 6.94
CA ILE A 123 -14.03 11.02 5.81
C ILE A 123 -14.69 12.09 4.95
N ARG A 124 -14.12 13.29 4.92
CA ARG A 124 -14.70 14.47 4.23
C ARG A 124 -16.07 14.84 4.75
N GLY A 125 -16.26 14.74 6.06
CA GLY A 125 -17.53 15.00 6.72
C GLY A 125 -18.58 13.90 6.57
N GLU A 126 -18.32 12.85 5.79
CA GLU A 126 -19.24 11.72 5.63
C GLU A 126 -18.94 10.60 6.64
N PRO A 127 -19.97 10.08 7.35
CA PRO A 127 -19.77 9.00 8.32
C PRO A 127 -19.51 7.66 7.62
N HIS A 128 -18.58 6.90 8.18
CA HIS A 128 -18.21 5.55 7.75
C HIS A 128 -18.10 4.64 8.96
N THR A 129 -18.58 3.42 8.88
CA THR A 129 -18.20 2.41 9.87
C THR A 129 -16.70 2.15 9.80
N ILE A 130 -16.11 1.69 10.89
CA ILE A 130 -14.68 1.30 10.92
C ILE A 130 -14.36 0.30 9.79
N LEU A 131 -15.23 -0.68 9.58
CA LEU A 131 -15.10 -1.67 8.50
C LEU A 131 -15.08 -1.02 7.12
N GLN A 132 -15.99 -0.06 6.85
CA GLN A 132 -16.03 0.66 5.58
C GLN A 132 -14.77 1.50 5.35
N ALA A 133 -14.30 2.21 6.38
CA ALA A 133 -13.10 3.04 6.30
C ALA A 133 -11.83 2.19 6.04
N ILE A 134 -11.70 1.06 6.73
CA ILE A 134 -10.59 0.10 6.52
C ILE A 134 -10.64 -0.48 5.10
N ASN A 135 -11.79 -1.02 4.67
CA ASN A 135 -11.93 -1.61 3.34
C ASN A 135 -11.66 -0.60 2.23
N ARG A 136 -12.15 0.64 2.38
CA ARG A 136 -11.86 1.74 1.45
C ARG A 136 -10.35 1.96 1.32
N SER A 137 -9.63 1.98 2.44
CA SER A 137 -8.18 2.17 2.45
C SER A 137 -7.43 0.97 1.85
N LEU A 138 -7.86 -0.27 2.14
CA LEU A 138 -7.29 -1.48 1.54
C LEU A 138 -7.46 -1.52 0.02
N MET A 139 -8.68 -1.24 -0.48
CA MET A 139 -8.96 -1.22 -1.92
C MET A 139 -8.14 -0.14 -2.64
N HIS A 140 -8.04 1.06 -2.04
CA HIS A 140 -7.23 2.14 -2.58
C HIS A 140 -5.73 1.77 -2.61
N THR A 141 -5.22 1.13 -1.55
CA THR A 141 -3.85 0.65 -1.50
C THR A 141 -3.59 -0.42 -2.56
N ALA A 142 -4.46 -1.42 -2.69
CA ALA A 142 -4.35 -2.47 -3.69
C ALA A 142 -4.32 -1.91 -5.12
N TYR A 143 -5.21 -0.95 -5.40
CA TYR A 143 -5.31 -0.26 -6.68
C TYR A 143 -4.00 0.43 -7.06
N HIS A 144 -3.42 1.23 -6.16
CA HIS A 144 -2.18 1.96 -6.43
C HIS A 144 -0.93 1.06 -6.43
N VAL A 145 -0.90 0.02 -5.61
CA VAL A 145 0.17 -0.99 -5.68
C VAL A 145 0.16 -1.68 -7.05
N GLY A 146 -1.03 -2.03 -7.56
CA GLY A 146 -1.16 -2.56 -8.92
C GLY A 146 -0.60 -1.61 -9.97
N GLN A 147 -0.83 -0.29 -9.85
CA GLN A 147 -0.26 0.71 -10.76
C GLN A 147 1.27 0.78 -10.67
N ILE A 148 1.85 0.81 -9.45
CA ILE A 148 3.31 0.79 -9.26
C ILE A 148 3.93 -0.43 -9.96
N LEU A 149 3.35 -1.61 -9.76
CA LEU A 149 3.86 -2.85 -10.37
C LEU A 149 3.72 -2.85 -11.89
N TYR A 150 2.60 -2.32 -12.41
CA TYR A 150 2.36 -2.24 -13.86
C TYR A 150 3.34 -1.28 -14.52
N VAL A 151 3.48 -0.06 -13.98
CA VAL A 151 4.42 0.96 -14.49
C VAL A 151 5.86 0.44 -14.40
N GLY A 152 6.25 -0.12 -13.25
CA GLY A 152 7.58 -0.68 -13.07
C GLY A 152 7.89 -1.79 -14.07
N LYS A 153 6.96 -2.72 -14.27
CA LYS A 153 7.11 -3.80 -15.24
C LYS A 153 7.17 -3.28 -16.68
N HIS A 154 6.40 -2.25 -17.01
CA HIS A 154 6.42 -1.62 -18.32
C HIS A 154 7.80 -1.00 -18.63
N LEU A 155 8.35 -0.25 -17.68
CA LEU A 155 9.64 0.44 -17.84
C LEU A 155 10.83 -0.52 -17.84
N ARG A 156 10.80 -1.57 -17.00
CA ARG A 156 11.91 -2.54 -16.88
C ARG A 156 11.87 -3.65 -17.93
N GLY A 157 10.72 -3.91 -18.53
CA GLY A 157 10.58 -4.92 -19.58
C GLY A 157 11.12 -6.30 -19.16
N ALA A 158 12.12 -6.81 -19.91
CA ALA A 158 12.73 -8.12 -19.67
C ALA A 158 13.57 -8.21 -18.39
N GLU A 159 14.02 -7.07 -17.84
CA GLU A 159 14.79 -7.01 -16.60
C GLU A 159 13.92 -7.09 -15.35
N TRP A 160 12.58 -7.06 -15.51
CA TRP A 160 11.65 -7.15 -14.41
C TRP A 160 11.63 -8.53 -13.76
N THR A 161 11.95 -8.60 -12.47
CA THR A 161 11.75 -9.81 -11.67
C THR A 161 10.29 -9.91 -11.21
N VAL A 162 9.61 -11.00 -11.57
CA VAL A 162 8.20 -11.24 -11.21
C VAL A 162 8.08 -11.46 -9.71
N LEU A 163 7.22 -10.66 -9.06
CA LEU A 163 6.99 -10.68 -7.60
C LEU A 163 5.84 -11.62 -7.17
N SER A 164 5.37 -12.45 -8.08
CA SER A 164 4.34 -13.47 -7.86
C SER A 164 4.72 -14.73 -8.62
N ILE A 165 3.75 -15.50 -9.09
CA ILE A 165 4.01 -16.68 -9.92
C ILE A 165 4.31 -16.22 -11.36
N PRO A 166 5.49 -16.52 -11.94
CA PRO A 166 5.79 -16.20 -13.32
C PRO A 166 4.81 -16.85 -14.29
N LYS A 167 4.55 -16.19 -15.42
CA LYS A 167 3.67 -16.73 -16.47
C LYS A 167 4.18 -18.12 -16.92
N GLY A 168 3.28 -19.10 -16.93
CA GLY A 168 3.57 -20.48 -17.32
C GLY A 168 4.20 -21.34 -16.22
N LYS A 169 4.43 -20.80 -15.01
CA LYS A 169 5.07 -21.52 -13.89
C LYS A 169 4.12 -21.98 -12.78
N SER A 170 2.80 -21.90 -13.01
CA SER A 170 1.81 -22.26 -11.99
C SER A 170 1.90 -23.73 -11.56
N ALA A 171 2.15 -24.66 -12.49
CA ALA A 171 2.27 -26.08 -12.17
C ALA A 171 3.51 -26.36 -11.28
N GLU A 172 4.66 -25.75 -11.62
CA GLU A 172 5.89 -25.84 -10.82
C GLU A 172 5.68 -25.26 -9.42
N PHE A 173 5.04 -24.10 -9.32
CA PHE A 173 4.72 -23.45 -8.05
C PHE A 173 3.80 -24.32 -7.18
N ASN A 174 2.76 -24.91 -7.78
CA ASN A 174 1.81 -25.76 -7.06
C ASN A 174 2.44 -27.06 -6.55
N ALA A 175 3.46 -27.57 -7.25
CA ALA A 175 4.22 -28.74 -6.83
C ALA A 175 5.19 -28.46 -5.66
N MET A 176 5.50 -27.20 -5.37
CA MET A 176 6.33 -26.83 -4.22
C MET A 176 5.59 -27.07 -2.92
N LYS A 177 6.30 -27.44 -1.85
CA LYS A 177 5.72 -27.47 -0.50
C LYS A 177 5.30 -26.06 -0.06
N PRO A 178 4.24 -25.90 0.74
CA PRO A 178 3.76 -24.59 1.19
C PRO A 178 4.83 -23.70 1.82
N GLU A 179 5.76 -24.25 2.58
CA GLU A 179 6.87 -23.56 3.22
C GLU A 179 7.88 -22.98 2.21
N ASP A 180 8.01 -23.59 1.02
CA ASP A 180 8.95 -23.20 -0.03
C ASP A 180 8.35 -22.17 -1.01
N ARG A 181 7.04 -21.93 -0.96
CA ARG A 181 6.28 -21.01 -1.85
C ARG A 181 6.52 -19.53 -1.53
N LYS A 182 7.70 -19.20 -1.01
CA LYS A 182 8.04 -17.80 -0.71
C LYS A 182 8.57 -17.10 -1.97
N VAL A 183 7.86 -16.06 -2.40
CA VAL A 183 8.40 -15.16 -3.44
C VAL A 183 9.61 -14.43 -2.87
N LYS A 184 10.79 -14.67 -3.44
CA LYS A 184 12.01 -13.93 -3.08
C LYS A 184 11.88 -12.51 -3.63
N LEU A 185 11.85 -11.53 -2.76
CA LEU A 185 11.97 -10.13 -3.18
C LEU A 185 13.42 -9.87 -3.63
N PRO A 186 13.64 -9.04 -4.66
CA PRO A 186 14.96 -8.59 -5.01
C PRO A 186 15.61 -7.91 -3.78
N SER A 187 16.88 -8.21 -3.52
CA SER A 187 17.68 -7.46 -2.55
C SER A 187 17.86 -6.04 -3.07
N ARG A 188 17.83 -5.05 -2.17
CA ARG A 188 18.25 -3.69 -2.53
C ARG A 188 19.68 -3.74 -3.08
N PRO A 189 19.96 -3.03 -4.19
CA PRO A 189 21.31 -2.84 -4.68
C PRO A 189 22.18 -2.13 -3.67
#